data_27b7ffa96607f5b85878c2e1d862f590
#
_entry.id   27b7ffa96607f5b85878c2e1d862f590
#
_cell.length_a   1.000
_cell.length_b   1.000
_cell.length_c   1.000
_cell.angle_alpha   90.00
_cell.angle_beta   90.00
_cell.angle_gamma   90.00
#
_symmetry.space_group_name_H-M   'P 1'
#
loop_
_entity.id
_entity.type
_entity.pdbx_description
1 polymer ?
#
loop_
_entity_poly.entity_id
_entity_poly.type
_entity_poly.pdbx_seq_one_letter_code
_entity_poly.pdbx_strand_id
1 'polypeptide(L)'
;MAELNLPVLDFSLWLAKGQSRQRFLQQLAQAAREVGFFYLTGHGITIEQQQHILDLAKTFFALPDADKQAVQMVKSPHFRGYTRLGGELTQGQIDQREQFDIMNEQQVLPASTETPAWQGLVGPNQWPAALPMMQSTLLNWQQQLSDLTVTLLEAFAAVLQQPENAFADTVADGPYTHMKLIRYPGSDTAQKQGVGAHKDPGYLTLVLQDQHSGLEVLTDKGWVGAAPLAGAFVVNIGELLELASNGYLKATLHRVVSPPAGIERLSCAFFMAAQLDATVPLLNLPEALAAEAKGPASDPNNPLFYQVGENVLKGRLRSHPDVAQQHYATLKKIA
;
A
#
# COMPACT_ATOMS: atom_id res chain seq x y z
N MET A 1 -19.00 -12.50 18.35
CA MET A 1 -17.79 -12.88 17.58
C MET A 1 -16.61 -12.44 18.42
N ALA A 2 -15.64 -13.30 18.70
CA ALA A 2 -14.45 -12.90 19.44
C ALA A 2 -13.70 -11.89 18.59
N GLU A 3 -13.50 -10.69 19.12
CA GLU A 3 -12.58 -9.72 18.53
C GLU A 3 -11.18 -10.31 18.57
N LEU A 4 -10.70 -10.77 17.42
CA LEU A 4 -9.28 -11.08 17.27
C LEU A 4 -8.61 -9.73 17.08
N ASN A 5 -8.08 -9.16 18.15
CA ASN A 5 -7.30 -7.94 18.05
C ASN A 5 -6.00 -8.25 17.29
N LEU A 6 -5.74 -7.52 16.20
CA LEU A 6 -4.43 -7.58 15.55
C LEU A 6 -3.33 -7.26 16.57
N PRO A 7 -2.14 -7.91 16.47
CA PRO A 7 -1.04 -7.60 17.39
C PRO A 7 -0.63 -6.12 17.30
N VAL A 8 -0.23 -5.55 18.44
CA VAL A 8 0.29 -4.18 18.54
C VAL A 8 1.79 -4.24 18.81
N LEU A 9 2.58 -3.67 17.90
CA LEU A 9 4.04 -3.64 17.98
C LEU A 9 4.51 -2.20 18.21
N ASP A 10 5.40 -2.04 19.19
CA ASP A 10 6.03 -0.75 19.51
C ASP A 10 7.38 -0.63 18.76
N PHE A 11 7.42 0.18 17.70
CA PHE A 11 8.60 0.36 16.86
C PHE A 11 9.80 0.97 17.60
N SER A 12 9.56 1.71 18.68
CA SER A 12 10.64 2.25 19.51
C SER A 12 11.54 1.15 20.09
N LEU A 13 11.00 -0.06 20.26
CA LEU A 13 11.76 -1.23 20.70
C LEU A 13 12.77 -1.72 19.64
N TRP A 14 12.47 -1.55 18.35
CA TRP A 14 13.40 -1.85 17.26
C TRP A 14 14.60 -0.90 17.27
N LEU A 15 14.34 0.39 17.50
CA LEU A 15 15.36 1.42 17.55
C LEU A 15 16.22 1.31 18.82
N ALA A 16 15.73 0.62 19.86
CA ALA A 16 16.48 0.32 21.07
C ALA A 16 17.50 -0.81 20.80
N LYS A 17 18.44 -1.00 21.76
CA LYS A 17 19.45 -2.05 21.69
C LYS A 17 19.12 -3.21 22.65
N GLY A 18 19.75 -4.38 22.44
CA GLY A 18 19.71 -5.50 23.37
C GLY A 18 18.35 -6.19 23.42
N GLN A 19 17.86 -6.48 24.62
CA GLN A 19 16.64 -7.29 24.80
C GLN A 19 15.37 -6.66 24.23
N SER A 20 15.25 -5.34 24.26
CA SER A 20 14.08 -4.65 23.67
C SER A 20 13.97 -4.91 22.17
N ARG A 21 15.08 -4.80 21.43
CA ARG A 21 15.11 -5.11 20.00
C ARG A 21 14.79 -6.57 19.72
N GLN A 22 15.32 -7.50 20.51
CA GLN A 22 15.00 -8.93 20.38
C GLN A 22 13.52 -9.20 20.59
N ARG A 23 12.90 -8.55 21.60
CA ARG A 23 11.46 -8.64 21.83
C ARG A 23 10.64 -8.17 20.65
N PHE A 24 11.00 -7.01 20.04
CA PHE A 24 10.34 -6.53 18.84
C PHE A 24 10.43 -7.54 17.70
N LEU A 25 11.62 -8.09 17.42
CA LEU A 25 11.81 -9.08 16.36
C LEU A 25 10.97 -10.35 16.58
N GLN A 26 10.86 -10.83 17.83
CA GLN A 26 10.00 -11.97 18.14
C GLN A 26 8.52 -11.66 17.86
N GLN A 27 8.04 -10.49 18.30
CA GLN A 27 6.66 -10.05 18.04
C GLN A 27 6.39 -9.86 16.55
N LEU A 28 7.33 -9.24 15.82
CA LEU A 28 7.23 -9.04 14.38
C LEU A 28 7.20 -10.37 13.63
N ALA A 29 8.10 -11.32 13.98
CA ALA A 29 8.13 -12.65 13.37
C ALA A 29 6.80 -13.38 13.56
N GLN A 30 6.23 -13.34 14.77
CA GLN A 30 4.94 -13.96 15.04
C GLN A 30 3.81 -13.30 14.24
N ALA A 31 3.68 -11.97 14.31
CA ALA A 31 2.63 -11.24 13.59
C ALA A 31 2.70 -11.46 12.07
N ALA A 32 3.90 -11.44 11.50
CA ALA A 32 4.15 -11.62 10.08
C ALA A 32 3.80 -13.02 9.56
N ARG A 33 3.96 -14.05 10.37
CA ARG A 33 3.68 -15.44 10.00
C ARG A 33 2.23 -15.84 10.23
N GLU A 34 1.65 -15.43 11.36
CA GLU A 34 0.31 -15.84 11.76
C GLU A 34 -0.77 -15.08 10.97
N VAL A 35 -0.61 -13.76 10.87
CA VAL A 35 -1.65 -12.88 10.31
C VAL A 35 -1.16 -12.08 9.10
N GLY A 36 0.11 -11.65 9.07
CA GLY A 36 0.64 -10.73 8.05
C GLY A 36 0.16 -9.28 8.23
N PHE A 37 -0.53 -8.99 9.35
CA PHE A 37 -1.06 -7.67 9.72
C PHE A 37 -0.80 -7.38 11.20
N PHE A 38 -0.52 -6.11 11.51
CA PHE A 38 -0.33 -5.64 12.89
C PHE A 38 -0.55 -4.12 12.99
N TYR A 39 -0.75 -3.62 14.20
CA TYR A 39 -0.65 -2.19 14.49
C TYR A 39 0.79 -1.82 14.82
N LEU A 40 1.27 -0.71 14.28
CA LEU A 40 2.56 -0.14 14.57
C LEU A 40 2.39 1.15 15.37
N THR A 41 2.95 1.20 16.57
CA THR A 41 3.04 2.38 17.45
C THR A 41 4.51 2.74 17.67
N GLY A 42 4.81 3.82 18.40
CA GLY A 42 6.19 4.19 18.74
C GLY A 42 7.06 4.58 17.53
N HIS A 43 6.47 4.89 16.40
CA HIS A 43 7.14 5.21 15.12
C HIS A 43 7.57 6.68 14.99
N GLY A 44 7.33 7.52 16.00
CA GLY A 44 7.78 8.93 16.03
C GLY A 44 6.90 9.92 15.27
N ILE A 45 5.93 9.47 14.47
CA ILE A 45 4.95 10.35 13.80
C ILE A 45 3.82 10.66 14.79
N THR A 46 3.55 11.95 15.02
CA THR A 46 2.58 12.37 16.05
C THR A 46 1.13 12.21 15.61
N ILE A 47 0.21 12.17 16.58
CA ILE A 47 -1.24 12.13 16.30
C ILE A 47 -1.68 13.40 15.57
N GLU A 48 -1.10 14.55 15.87
CA GLU A 48 -1.40 15.81 15.20
C GLU A 48 -0.99 15.79 13.71
N GLN A 49 0.16 15.19 13.40
CA GLN A 49 0.59 14.99 12.00
C GLN A 49 -0.38 14.05 11.27
N GLN A 50 -0.78 12.95 11.90
CA GLN A 50 -1.75 12.01 11.35
C GLN A 50 -3.11 12.68 11.10
N GLN A 51 -3.61 13.46 12.08
CA GLN A 51 -4.87 14.19 11.95
C GLN A 51 -4.81 15.22 10.83
N HIS A 52 -3.68 15.93 10.70
CA HIS A 52 -3.49 16.91 9.62
C HIS A 52 -3.66 16.28 8.22
N ILE A 53 -3.18 15.06 8.02
CA ILE A 53 -3.36 14.33 6.74
C ILE A 53 -4.83 13.96 6.50
N LEU A 54 -5.53 13.50 7.54
CA LEU A 54 -6.97 13.18 7.44
C LEU A 54 -7.80 14.43 7.17
N ASP A 55 -7.48 15.55 7.81
CA ASP A 55 -8.15 16.84 7.59
C ASP A 55 -7.88 17.38 6.17
N LEU A 56 -6.66 17.21 5.66
CA LEU A 56 -6.33 17.53 4.27
C LEU A 56 -7.11 16.66 3.29
N ALA A 57 -7.23 15.37 3.54
CA ALA A 57 -8.05 14.47 2.74
C ALA A 57 -9.52 14.91 2.73
N LYS A 58 -10.09 15.22 3.90
CA LYS A 58 -11.45 15.75 4.03
C LYS A 58 -11.64 17.03 3.23
N THR A 59 -10.69 17.97 3.33
CA THR A 59 -10.71 19.23 2.62
C THR A 59 -10.67 19.01 1.10
N PHE A 60 -9.81 18.11 0.61
CA PHE A 60 -9.71 17.78 -0.81
C PHE A 60 -11.03 17.19 -1.35
N PHE A 61 -11.61 16.21 -0.66
CA PHE A 61 -12.86 15.58 -1.13
C PHE A 61 -14.07 16.50 -1.04
N ALA A 62 -14.02 17.55 -0.21
CA ALA A 62 -15.04 18.60 -0.14
C ALA A 62 -14.92 19.67 -1.23
N LEU A 63 -13.86 19.67 -2.04
CA LEU A 63 -13.72 20.60 -3.17
C LEU A 63 -14.88 20.46 -4.16
N PRO A 64 -15.23 21.54 -4.88
CA PRO A 64 -16.13 21.47 -6.02
C PRO A 64 -15.68 20.38 -7.02
N ASP A 65 -16.65 19.70 -7.65
CA ASP A 65 -16.34 18.65 -8.61
C ASP A 65 -15.44 19.11 -9.75
N ALA A 66 -15.56 20.35 -10.20
CA ALA A 66 -14.72 20.92 -11.24
C ALA A 66 -13.23 20.91 -10.85
N ASP A 67 -12.90 21.23 -9.59
CA ASP A 67 -11.52 21.27 -9.09
C ASP A 67 -10.95 19.85 -8.96
N LYS A 68 -11.74 18.87 -8.48
CA LYS A 68 -11.34 17.45 -8.42
C LYS A 68 -11.16 16.90 -9.84
N GLN A 69 -12.06 17.22 -10.76
CA GLN A 69 -11.97 16.78 -12.16
C GLN A 69 -10.81 17.43 -12.92
N ALA A 70 -10.34 18.61 -12.51
CA ALA A 70 -9.17 19.24 -13.11
C ALA A 70 -7.92 18.33 -13.00
N VAL A 71 -7.82 17.55 -11.92
CA VAL A 71 -6.72 16.61 -11.61
C VAL A 71 -7.14 15.15 -11.73
N GLN A 72 -8.11 14.82 -12.60
CA GLN A 72 -8.53 13.43 -12.81
C GLN A 72 -7.38 12.53 -13.25
N MET A 73 -7.32 11.32 -12.69
CA MET A 73 -6.28 10.34 -13.00
C MET A 73 -6.21 9.97 -14.47
N VAL A 74 -7.35 9.91 -15.17
CA VAL A 74 -7.40 9.60 -16.60
C VAL A 74 -6.63 10.59 -17.47
N LYS A 75 -6.31 11.79 -16.99
CA LYS A 75 -5.49 12.78 -17.68
C LYS A 75 -3.98 12.51 -17.58
N SER A 76 -3.57 11.64 -16.67
CA SER A 76 -2.18 11.28 -16.42
C SER A 76 -1.85 9.87 -16.93
N PRO A 77 -0.92 9.73 -17.89
CA PRO A 77 -0.44 8.40 -18.30
C PRO A 77 0.28 7.67 -17.17
N HIS A 78 0.63 8.38 -16.09
CA HIS A 78 1.38 7.88 -14.95
C HIS A 78 0.50 7.37 -13.81
N PHE A 79 -0.85 7.31 -13.97
CA PHE A 79 -1.83 6.88 -12.97
C PHE A 79 -1.83 7.73 -11.69
N ARG A 80 -1.76 9.05 -11.82
CA ARG A 80 -1.80 9.98 -10.69
C ARG A 80 -3.03 10.87 -10.74
N GLY A 81 -3.51 11.25 -9.55
CA GLY A 81 -4.62 12.20 -9.40
C GLY A 81 -5.92 11.58 -8.90
N TYR A 82 -7.00 12.27 -9.16
CA TYR A 82 -8.32 11.95 -8.61
C TYR A 82 -9.04 10.86 -9.41
N THR A 83 -9.55 9.88 -8.70
CA THR A 83 -10.49 8.88 -9.21
C THR A 83 -11.83 9.06 -8.51
N ARG A 84 -12.88 9.28 -9.30
CA ARG A 84 -14.26 9.46 -8.80
C ARG A 84 -14.79 8.19 -8.13
N LEU A 85 -15.89 8.33 -7.39
CA LEU A 85 -16.62 7.22 -6.81
C LEU A 85 -16.94 6.15 -7.89
N GLY A 86 -16.55 4.91 -7.60
CA GLY A 86 -16.76 3.79 -8.50
C GLY A 86 -15.83 3.76 -9.73
N GLY A 87 -14.78 4.58 -9.77
CA GLY A 87 -13.84 4.64 -10.89
C GLY A 87 -12.70 3.62 -10.83
N GLU A 88 -12.50 2.92 -9.71
CA GLU A 88 -11.51 1.86 -9.56
C GLU A 88 -12.18 0.49 -9.41
N LEU A 89 -11.50 -0.53 -9.92
CA LEU A 89 -11.96 -1.91 -9.89
C LEU A 89 -11.02 -2.78 -9.06
N THR A 90 -11.59 -3.60 -8.17
CA THR A 90 -10.88 -4.71 -7.52
C THR A 90 -11.47 -6.03 -7.99
N GLN A 91 -10.65 -6.89 -8.60
CA GLN A 91 -11.08 -8.16 -9.20
C GLN A 91 -12.26 -8.00 -10.18
N GLY A 92 -12.28 -6.90 -10.95
CA GLY A 92 -13.34 -6.61 -11.92
C GLY A 92 -14.66 -6.09 -11.32
N GLN A 93 -14.73 -5.91 -10.00
CA GLN A 93 -15.89 -5.33 -9.31
C GLN A 93 -15.62 -3.88 -8.92
N ILE A 94 -16.66 -3.05 -8.96
CA ILE A 94 -16.58 -1.62 -8.64
C ILE A 94 -16.37 -1.41 -7.14
N ASP A 95 -15.34 -0.66 -6.78
CA ASP A 95 -15.10 -0.19 -5.41
C ASP A 95 -15.92 1.07 -5.11
N GLN A 96 -16.59 1.08 -3.95
CA GLN A 96 -17.40 2.21 -3.48
C GLN A 96 -16.54 3.23 -2.72
N ARG A 97 -15.58 3.81 -3.42
CA ARG A 97 -14.69 4.85 -2.90
C ARG A 97 -14.34 5.88 -3.97
N GLU A 98 -13.97 7.05 -3.54
CA GLU A 98 -13.20 8.01 -4.34
C GLU A 98 -11.82 8.19 -3.71
N GLN A 99 -10.83 8.56 -4.52
CA GLN A 99 -9.46 8.62 -4.06
C GLN A 99 -8.62 9.64 -4.81
N PHE A 100 -7.50 10.01 -4.21
CA PHE A 100 -6.46 10.82 -4.84
C PHE A 100 -5.12 10.09 -4.68
N ASP A 101 -4.51 9.76 -5.81
CA ASP A 101 -3.29 8.94 -5.90
C ASP A 101 -2.08 9.82 -6.22
N ILE A 102 -1.00 9.65 -5.45
CA ILE A 102 0.32 10.18 -5.77
C ILE A 102 1.37 9.07 -5.70
N MET A 103 2.44 9.22 -6.46
CA MET A 103 3.64 8.40 -6.40
C MET A 103 4.88 9.30 -6.24
N ASN A 104 6.08 8.75 -6.41
CA ASN A 104 7.31 9.54 -6.42
C ASN A 104 7.18 10.70 -7.42
N GLU A 105 7.47 11.93 -6.98
CA GLU A 105 7.48 13.11 -7.86
C GLU A 105 8.71 13.05 -8.74
N GLN A 106 8.55 12.83 -10.03
CA GLN A 106 9.65 12.63 -10.98
C GLN A 106 9.36 13.29 -12.32
N GLN A 107 10.42 13.55 -13.09
CA GLN A 107 10.29 13.97 -14.47
C GLN A 107 9.93 12.78 -15.36
N VAL A 108 9.21 13.04 -16.45
CA VAL A 108 8.92 12.03 -17.46
C VAL A 108 10.21 11.51 -18.07
N LEU A 109 10.37 10.20 -18.13
CA LEU A 109 11.53 9.59 -18.79
C LEU A 109 11.38 9.67 -20.30
N PRO A 110 12.49 9.86 -21.06
CA PRO A 110 12.45 9.81 -22.51
C PRO A 110 11.95 8.45 -23.03
N ALA A 111 10.94 8.46 -23.86
CA ALA A 111 10.43 7.25 -24.50
C ALA A 111 11.31 6.84 -25.69
N SER A 112 11.58 5.53 -25.82
CA SER A 112 12.19 4.91 -27.00
C SER A 112 11.46 3.60 -27.32
N THR A 113 11.73 3.01 -28.48
CA THR A 113 11.13 1.71 -28.86
C THR A 113 11.63 0.55 -28.00
N GLU A 114 12.74 0.73 -27.29
CA GLU A 114 13.34 -0.26 -26.39
C GLU A 114 12.96 -0.04 -24.93
N THR A 115 12.22 1.04 -24.65
CA THR A 115 11.82 1.42 -23.28
C THR A 115 10.78 0.43 -22.74
N PRO A 116 11.02 -0.21 -21.58
CA PRO A 116 10.02 -1.06 -20.95
C PRO A 116 8.72 -0.31 -20.65
N ALA A 117 7.57 -0.93 -20.90
CA ALA A 117 6.26 -0.29 -20.76
C ALA A 117 6.00 0.30 -19.35
N TRP A 118 6.58 -0.31 -18.31
CA TRP A 118 6.44 0.17 -16.93
C TRP A 118 7.11 1.54 -16.68
N GLN A 119 8.05 1.98 -17.55
CA GLN A 119 8.61 3.34 -17.43
C GLN A 119 7.56 4.43 -17.64
N GLY A 120 6.43 4.11 -18.29
CA GLY A 120 5.26 4.97 -18.33
C GLY A 120 4.67 5.32 -16.94
N LEU A 121 5.02 4.57 -15.90
CA LEU A 121 4.65 4.90 -14.52
C LEU A 121 5.45 6.08 -13.95
N VAL A 122 6.60 6.43 -14.53
CA VAL A 122 7.47 7.50 -14.04
C VAL A 122 7.01 8.84 -14.60
N GLY A 123 6.73 9.80 -13.73
CA GLY A 123 6.32 11.12 -14.15
C GLY A 123 5.82 11.99 -12.97
N PRO A 124 5.35 13.21 -13.25
CA PRO A 124 4.89 14.15 -12.23
C PRO A 124 3.52 13.74 -11.66
N ASN A 125 3.27 14.13 -10.43
CA ASN A 125 1.93 14.10 -9.85
C ASN A 125 1.06 15.23 -10.41
N GLN A 126 -0.26 15.14 -10.19
CA GLN A 126 -1.20 16.21 -10.49
C GLN A 126 -1.61 16.90 -9.19
N TRP A 127 -1.55 18.23 -9.13
CA TRP A 127 -1.83 18.96 -7.90
C TRP A 127 -3.02 19.92 -8.12
N PRO A 128 -4.03 19.92 -7.21
CA PRO A 128 -5.19 20.77 -7.33
C PRO A 128 -4.81 22.23 -7.04
N ALA A 129 -5.08 23.13 -7.99
CA ALA A 129 -4.78 24.55 -7.83
C ALA A 129 -5.51 25.20 -6.64
N ALA A 130 -6.67 24.64 -6.26
CA ALA A 130 -7.45 25.09 -5.10
C ALA A 130 -6.79 24.80 -3.75
N LEU A 131 -5.80 23.88 -3.70
CA LEU A 131 -5.08 23.50 -2.48
C LEU A 131 -3.56 23.51 -2.68
N PRO A 132 -2.94 24.69 -2.84
CA PRO A 132 -1.53 24.80 -3.20
C PRO A 132 -0.56 24.15 -2.19
N MET A 133 -0.94 24.10 -0.90
CA MET A 133 -0.14 23.47 0.14
C MET A 133 -0.17 21.94 0.11
N MET A 134 -1.12 21.35 -0.63
CA MET A 134 -1.29 19.90 -0.67
C MET A 134 -0.04 19.18 -1.17
N GLN A 135 0.64 19.73 -2.18
CA GLN A 135 1.87 19.18 -2.73
C GLN A 135 2.95 19.03 -1.66
N SER A 136 3.35 20.12 -1.03
CA SER A 136 4.43 20.09 -0.02
C SER A 136 4.06 19.22 1.19
N THR A 137 2.81 19.25 1.62
CA THR A 137 2.33 18.46 2.75
C THR A 137 2.39 16.96 2.44
N LEU A 138 1.85 16.54 1.29
CA LEU A 138 1.81 15.12 0.96
C LEU A 138 3.18 14.55 0.56
N LEU A 139 4.04 15.32 -0.12
CA LEU A 139 5.41 14.86 -0.43
C LEU A 139 6.25 14.70 0.84
N ASN A 140 6.12 15.63 1.81
CA ASN A 140 6.79 15.48 3.10
C ASN A 140 6.26 14.28 3.90
N TRP A 141 4.95 14.07 3.90
CA TRP A 141 4.33 12.89 4.53
C TRP A 141 4.80 11.59 3.88
N GLN A 142 4.80 11.54 2.54
CA GLN A 142 5.29 10.39 1.77
C GLN A 142 6.74 10.05 2.11
N GLN A 143 7.61 11.07 2.26
CA GLN A 143 9.01 10.86 2.64
C GLN A 143 9.14 10.29 4.06
N GLN A 144 8.40 10.81 5.04
CA GLN A 144 8.42 10.29 6.41
C GLN A 144 7.98 8.82 6.46
N LEU A 145 6.93 8.44 5.71
CA LEU A 145 6.48 7.06 5.62
C LEU A 145 7.47 6.17 4.86
N SER A 146 8.14 6.70 3.84
CA SER A 146 9.20 6.01 3.12
C SER A 146 10.36 5.65 4.05
N ASP A 147 10.86 6.62 4.82
CA ASP A 147 11.95 6.41 5.78
C ASP A 147 11.58 5.39 6.85
N LEU A 148 10.35 5.48 7.37
CA LEU A 148 9.81 4.53 8.34
C LEU A 148 9.73 3.11 7.77
N THR A 149 9.22 2.96 6.53
CA THR A 149 9.05 1.64 5.92
C THR A 149 10.38 1.01 5.50
N VAL A 150 11.36 1.79 5.04
CA VAL A 150 12.72 1.28 4.76
C VAL A 150 13.35 0.74 6.05
N THR A 151 13.27 1.50 7.16
CA THR A 151 13.78 1.03 8.46
C THR A 151 13.00 -0.22 8.97
N LEU A 152 11.69 -0.30 8.72
CA LEU A 152 10.91 -1.48 9.06
C LEU A 152 11.30 -2.69 8.20
N LEU A 153 11.65 -2.47 6.93
CA LEU A 153 12.12 -3.53 6.02
C LEU A 153 13.42 -4.17 6.52
N GLU A 154 14.33 -3.39 7.15
CA GLU A 154 15.52 -3.90 7.82
C GLU A 154 15.15 -4.86 8.97
N ALA A 155 14.10 -4.54 9.73
CA ALA A 155 13.61 -5.43 10.78
C ALA A 155 13.05 -6.74 10.21
N PHE A 156 12.38 -6.69 9.05
CA PHE A 156 11.95 -7.91 8.35
C PHE A 156 13.13 -8.74 7.84
N ALA A 157 14.20 -8.12 7.33
CA ALA A 157 15.43 -8.82 6.97
C ALA A 157 16.02 -9.56 8.19
N ALA A 158 16.07 -8.89 9.36
CA ALA A 158 16.54 -9.51 10.60
C ALA A 158 15.63 -10.66 11.09
N VAL A 159 14.30 -10.56 10.93
CA VAL A 159 13.34 -11.66 11.19
C VAL A 159 13.64 -12.87 10.31
N LEU A 160 14.01 -12.63 9.06
CA LEU A 160 14.40 -13.66 8.09
C LEU A 160 15.83 -14.18 8.30
N GLN A 161 16.50 -13.75 9.37
CA GLN A 161 17.91 -14.05 9.67
C GLN A 161 18.86 -13.71 8.52
N GLN A 162 18.53 -12.63 7.82
CA GLN A 162 19.38 -12.03 6.78
C GLN A 162 20.10 -10.79 7.34
N PRO A 163 21.15 -10.32 6.68
CA PRO A 163 21.70 -9.00 6.96
C PRO A 163 20.62 -7.91 6.86
N GLU A 164 20.62 -6.93 7.75
CA GLU A 164 19.60 -5.86 7.77
C GLU A 164 19.52 -5.11 6.44
N ASN A 165 20.61 -5.03 5.69
CA ASN A 165 20.69 -4.44 4.37
C ASN A 165 20.37 -5.39 3.21
N ALA A 166 19.74 -6.55 3.46
CA ALA A 166 19.45 -7.56 2.42
C ALA A 166 18.58 -7.03 1.27
N PHE A 167 17.81 -5.99 1.49
CA PHE A 167 16.99 -5.34 0.49
C PHE A 167 17.57 -4.00 -0.02
N ALA A 168 18.73 -3.56 0.49
CA ALA A 168 19.25 -2.22 0.23
C ALA A 168 19.39 -1.89 -1.27
N ASP A 169 19.89 -2.83 -2.08
CA ASP A 169 20.05 -2.62 -3.53
C ASP A 169 18.72 -2.41 -4.25
N THR A 170 17.62 -2.91 -3.70
CA THR A 170 16.27 -2.75 -4.29
C THR A 170 15.60 -1.42 -3.95
N VAL A 171 16.19 -0.64 -3.04
CA VAL A 171 15.68 0.65 -2.58
C VAL A 171 16.76 1.75 -2.54
N ALA A 172 17.91 1.51 -3.15
CA ALA A 172 19.10 2.36 -3.05
C ALA A 172 18.88 3.81 -3.52
N ASP A 173 18.16 3.98 -4.65
CA ASP A 173 17.81 5.30 -5.21
C ASP A 173 16.43 5.79 -4.73
N GLY A 174 15.94 5.22 -3.63
CA GLY A 174 14.61 5.39 -3.07
C GLY A 174 13.61 4.33 -3.56
N PRO A 175 12.77 3.79 -2.68
CA PRO A 175 11.74 2.82 -3.06
C PRO A 175 10.72 3.45 -4.01
N TYR A 176 10.04 2.62 -4.82
CA TYR A 176 8.80 3.05 -5.45
C TYR A 176 7.71 3.15 -4.37
N THR A 177 7.13 4.32 -4.24
CA THR A 177 6.07 4.60 -3.28
C THR A 177 4.81 5.05 -4.00
N HIS A 178 3.69 4.56 -3.52
CA HIS A 178 2.36 4.94 -3.97
C HIS A 178 1.52 5.29 -2.74
N MET A 179 0.88 6.42 -2.75
CA MET A 179 0.03 6.86 -1.64
C MET A 179 -1.35 7.27 -2.14
N LYS A 180 -2.38 6.86 -1.40
CA LYS A 180 -3.78 7.18 -1.66
C LYS A 180 -4.39 7.91 -0.48
N LEU A 181 -4.97 9.09 -0.71
CA LEU A 181 -6.04 9.60 0.13
C LEU A 181 -7.35 8.97 -0.32
N ILE A 182 -8.14 8.45 0.59
CA ILE A 182 -9.32 7.65 0.24
C ILE A 182 -10.52 8.11 1.08
N ARG A 183 -11.66 8.28 0.40
CA ARG A 183 -12.96 8.54 1.02
C ARG A 183 -13.94 7.44 0.65
N TYR A 184 -14.55 6.86 1.67
CA TYR A 184 -15.64 5.89 1.55
C TYR A 184 -16.94 6.57 2.01
N PRO A 185 -17.82 6.96 1.10
CA PRO A 185 -19.13 7.47 1.48
C PRO A 185 -19.97 6.34 2.07
N GLY A 186 -20.76 6.65 3.08
CA GLY A 186 -21.68 5.68 3.67
C GLY A 186 -22.79 5.28 2.71
N SER A 187 -23.22 4.02 2.80
CA SER A 187 -24.26 3.48 1.95
C SER A 187 -25.15 2.50 2.69
N ASP A 188 -26.47 2.58 2.47
CA ASP A 188 -27.45 1.60 2.92
C ASP A 188 -27.75 0.52 1.87
N THR A 189 -27.09 0.59 0.71
CA THR A 189 -27.27 -0.42 -0.34
C THR A 189 -26.70 -1.77 0.08
N ALA A 190 -27.19 -2.85 -0.52
CA ALA A 190 -26.67 -4.21 -0.30
C ALA A 190 -25.19 -4.35 -0.72
N GLN A 191 -24.71 -3.43 -1.57
CA GLN A 191 -23.36 -3.41 -2.08
C GLN A 191 -22.44 -2.66 -1.10
N LYS A 192 -21.86 -3.40 -0.15
CA LYS A 192 -21.01 -2.86 0.90
C LYS A 192 -19.51 -2.92 0.58
N GLN A 193 -19.13 -3.21 -0.66
CA GLN A 193 -17.72 -3.29 -1.06
C GLN A 193 -17.11 -1.89 -1.15
N GLY A 194 -16.43 -1.44 -0.10
CA GLY A 194 -15.56 -0.25 -0.18
C GLY A 194 -14.35 -0.55 -1.06
N VAL A 195 -13.67 -1.68 -0.77
CA VAL A 195 -12.62 -2.30 -1.60
C VAL A 195 -12.80 -3.81 -1.58
N GLY A 196 -12.73 -4.46 -2.73
CA GLY A 196 -12.78 -5.91 -2.85
C GLY A 196 -11.61 -6.61 -2.17
N ALA A 197 -11.75 -7.91 -1.90
CA ALA A 197 -10.69 -8.70 -1.29
C ALA A 197 -9.46 -8.75 -2.21
N HIS A 198 -8.29 -8.39 -1.69
CA HIS A 198 -7.03 -8.35 -2.45
C HIS A 198 -5.81 -8.54 -1.54
N LYS A 199 -4.65 -8.72 -2.13
CA LYS A 199 -3.33 -8.56 -1.52
C LYS A 199 -2.66 -7.32 -2.10
N ASP A 200 -1.74 -6.70 -1.36
CA ASP A 200 -0.97 -5.56 -1.84
C ASP A 200 0.26 -6.00 -2.61
N PRO A 201 0.58 -5.36 -3.76
CA PRO A 201 1.65 -5.81 -4.65
C PRO A 201 3.06 -5.37 -4.23
N GLY A 202 3.22 -4.62 -3.11
CA GLY A 202 4.49 -4.08 -2.64
C GLY A 202 5.25 -4.98 -1.66
N TYR A 203 6.22 -4.38 -0.97
CA TYR A 203 6.86 -4.96 0.20
C TYR A 203 5.99 -4.77 1.45
N LEU A 204 5.60 -3.53 1.73
CA LEU A 204 4.85 -3.14 2.92
C LEU A 204 3.80 -2.08 2.60
N THR A 205 2.71 -2.14 3.32
CA THR A 205 1.66 -1.11 3.31
C THR A 205 1.47 -0.55 4.71
N LEU A 206 1.33 0.77 4.82
CA LEU A 206 0.92 1.48 6.03
C LEU A 206 -0.42 2.14 5.80
N VAL A 207 -1.40 1.88 6.65
CA VAL A 207 -2.74 2.49 6.57
C VAL A 207 -2.99 3.36 7.80
N LEU A 208 -3.15 4.66 7.57
CA LEU A 208 -3.71 5.58 8.52
C LEU A 208 -5.24 5.56 8.39
N GLN A 209 -5.96 5.33 9.48
CA GLN A 209 -7.42 5.32 9.54
C GLN A 209 -7.94 6.50 10.36
N ASP A 210 -9.11 7.02 10.00
CA ASP A 210 -9.90 7.85 10.88
C ASP A 210 -10.55 7.01 12.02
N GLN A 211 -11.53 7.57 12.74
CA GLN A 211 -12.21 6.86 13.84
C GLN A 211 -13.20 5.78 13.38
N HIS A 212 -13.42 5.59 12.07
CA HIS A 212 -14.43 4.66 11.56
C HIS A 212 -13.80 3.34 11.11
N SER A 213 -14.40 2.24 11.56
CA SER A 213 -14.03 0.89 11.14
C SER A 213 -14.41 0.63 9.69
N GLY A 214 -13.86 -0.43 9.11
CA GLY A 214 -14.17 -0.87 7.74
C GLY A 214 -13.13 -1.79 7.16
N LEU A 215 -11.85 -1.68 7.56
CA LEU A 215 -10.80 -2.60 7.14
C LEU A 215 -11.00 -3.95 7.81
N GLU A 216 -11.00 -5.01 7.02
CA GLU A 216 -11.11 -6.40 7.47
C GLU A 216 -10.00 -7.24 6.85
N VAL A 217 -9.45 -8.15 7.64
CA VAL A 217 -8.34 -9.05 7.30
C VAL A 217 -8.84 -10.50 7.35
N LEU A 218 -8.50 -11.31 6.35
CA LEU A 218 -8.86 -12.71 6.31
C LEU A 218 -7.86 -13.54 7.13
N THR A 219 -8.36 -14.09 8.23
CA THR A 219 -7.60 -15.02 9.11
C THR A 219 -8.15 -16.43 8.98
N ASP A 220 -7.52 -17.39 9.63
CA ASP A 220 -8.02 -18.78 9.72
C ASP A 220 -9.39 -18.87 10.43
N LYS A 221 -9.78 -17.81 11.17
CA LYS A 221 -11.09 -17.67 11.84
C LYS A 221 -12.12 -16.92 11.01
N GLY A 222 -11.80 -16.56 9.76
CA GLY A 222 -12.63 -15.74 8.89
C GLY A 222 -12.21 -14.26 8.89
N TRP A 223 -13.10 -13.39 8.40
CA TRP A 223 -12.87 -11.95 8.32
C TRP A 223 -12.88 -11.32 9.72
N VAL A 224 -11.82 -10.57 10.03
CA VAL A 224 -11.61 -9.90 11.31
C VAL A 224 -11.39 -8.42 11.05
N GLY A 225 -12.12 -7.55 11.78
CA GLY A 225 -11.99 -6.11 11.66
C GLY A 225 -10.67 -5.59 12.25
N ALA A 226 -10.00 -4.69 11.53
CA ALA A 226 -8.90 -3.90 12.03
C ALA A 226 -9.48 -2.55 12.54
N ALA A 227 -9.96 -2.54 13.77
CA ALA A 227 -10.53 -1.33 14.38
C ALA A 227 -9.50 -0.20 14.45
N PRO A 228 -9.90 1.08 14.27
CA PRO A 228 -8.98 2.20 14.41
C PRO A 228 -8.33 2.23 15.80
N LEU A 229 -7.02 2.42 15.83
CA LEU A 229 -6.22 2.61 17.04
C LEU A 229 -5.51 3.95 16.95
N ALA A 230 -5.83 4.88 17.85
CA ALA A 230 -5.27 6.23 17.82
C ALA A 230 -3.74 6.20 17.90
N GLY A 231 -3.07 6.97 17.04
CA GLY A 231 -1.62 7.06 16.97
C GLY A 231 -0.91 5.84 16.36
N ALA A 232 -1.65 4.86 15.83
CA ALA A 232 -1.08 3.69 15.18
C ALA A 232 -1.32 3.70 13.67
N PHE A 233 -0.40 3.09 12.92
CA PHE A 233 -0.68 2.61 11.58
C PHE A 233 -1.10 1.14 11.62
N VAL A 234 -2.03 0.73 10.75
CA VAL A 234 -2.15 -0.68 10.39
C VAL A 234 -1.07 -0.98 9.34
N VAL A 235 -0.27 -1.98 9.59
CA VAL A 235 0.80 -2.43 8.68
C VAL A 235 0.47 -3.80 8.16
N ASN A 236 0.69 -4.01 6.86
CA ASN A 236 0.61 -5.35 6.27
C ASN A 236 1.75 -5.64 5.30
N ILE A 237 2.03 -6.93 5.17
CA ILE A 237 2.99 -7.50 4.25
C ILE A 237 2.37 -7.57 2.86
N GLY A 238 3.13 -7.12 1.85
CA GLY A 238 2.78 -7.24 0.46
C GLY A 238 3.36 -8.48 -0.23
N GLU A 239 2.89 -8.72 -1.46
CA GLU A 239 3.23 -9.91 -2.25
C GLU A 239 4.73 -10.00 -2.59
N LEU A 240 5.45 -8.87 -2.75
CA LEU A 240 6.88 -8.90 -3.04
C LEU A 240 7.70 -9.38 -1.83
N LEU A 241 7.27 -9.09 -0.61
CA LEU A 241 7.95 -9.59 0.59
C LEU A 241 7.61 -11.06 0.87
N GLU A 242 6.39 -11.49 0.56
CA GLU A 242 6.01 -12.91 0.51
C GLU A 242 6.89 -13.65 -0.51
N LEU A 243 7.06 -13.10 -1.72
CA LEU A 243 7.89 -13.65 -2.78
C LEU A 243 9.37 -13.76 -2.36
N ALA A 244 9.95 -12.68 -1.84
CA ALA A 244 11.34 -12.63 -1.40
C ALA A 244 11.66 -13.67 -0.31
N SER A 245 10.70 -13.93 0.58
CA SER A 245 10.81 -14.92 1.66
C SER A 245 10.36 -16.33 1.27
N ASN A 246 10.13 -16.60 -0.02
CA ASN A 246 9.59 -17.87 -0.51
C ASN A 246 8.32 -18.32 0.22
N GLY A 247 7.44 -17.38 0.58
CA GLY A 247 6.20 -17.66 1.29
C GLY A 247 6.37 -17.98 2.79
N TYR A 248 7.54 -17.69 3.38
CA TYR A 248 7.72 -17.74 4.82
C TYR A 248 6.94 -16.62 5.52
N LEU A 249 7.01 -15.40 5.01
CA LEU A 249 6.14 -14.29 5.38
C LEU A 249 4.85 -14.35 4.57
N LYS A 250 3.74 -13.88 5.13
CA LYS A 250 2.41 -14.05 4.53
C LYS A 250 1.83 -12.71 4.09
N ALA A 251 1.62 -12.54 2.79
CA ALA A 251 0.73 -11.49 2.27
C ALA A 251 -0.73 -11.97 2.43
N THR A 252 -1.53 -11.23 3.17
CA THR A 252 -2.86 -11.66 3.59
C THR A 252 -3.96 -10.92 2.86
N LEU A 253 -4.98 -11.64 2.41
CA LEU A 253 -6.18 -11.07 1.83
C LEU A 253 -6.86 -10.13 2.83
N HIS A 254 -7.21 -8.94 2.35
CA HIS A 254 -7.94 -7.94 3.11
C HIS A 254 -8.92 -7.19 2.22
N ARG A 255 -9.90 -6.54 2.84
CA ARG A 255 -10.94 -5.79 2.15
C ARG A 255 -11.39 -4.60 2.98
N VAL A 256 -12.16 -3.69 2.36
CA VAL A 256 -12.83 -2.63 3.09
C VAL A 256 -14.33 -2.72 2.88
N VAL A 257 -15.07 -2.73 3.97
CA VAL A 257 -16.53 -2.64 3.98
C VAL A 257 -16.91 -1.17 4.10
N SER A 258 -17.79 -0.68 3.23
CA SER A 258 -18.28 0.70 3.27
C SER A 258 -19.02 0.97 4.58
N PRO A 259 -18.87 2.16 5.19
CA PRO A 259 -19.60 2.52 6.40
C PRO A 259 -21.12 2.62 6.12
N PRO A 260 -21.97 2.60 7.16
CA PRO A 260 -23.39 2.86 7.04
C PRO A 260 -23.69 4.24 6.45
N ALA A 261 -24.89 4.43 5.86
CA ALA A 261 -25.32 5.72 5.36
C ALA A 261 -25.23 6.81 6.46
N GLY A 262 -24.82 8.01 6.05
CA GLY A 262 -24.60 9.14 6.94
C GLY A 262 -23.24 9.15 7.64
N ILE A 263 -22.43 8.09 7.50
CA ILE A 263 -21.06 8.04 8.00
C ILE A 263 -20.09 8.10 6.80
N GLU A 264 -19.10 8.95 6.91
CA GLU A 264 -17.98 9.05 5.98
C GLU A 264 -16.73 8.47 6.64
N ARG A 265 -16.02 7.56 5.99
CA ARG A 265 -14.73 7.04 6.44
C ARG A 265 -13.62 7.59 5.57
N LEU A 266 -12.56 8.08 6.21
CA LEU A 266 -11.34 8.54 5.55
C LEU A 266 -10.16 7.64 5.92
N SER A 267 -9.26 7.45 4.98
CA SER A 267 -7.98 6.79 5.24
C SER A 267 -6.89 7.32 4.30
N CYS A 268 -5.63 7.16 4.73
CA CYS A 268 -4.47 7.36 3.89
C CYS A 268 -3.70 6.04 3.84
N ALA A 269 -3.59 5.44 2.67
CA ALA A 269 -2.83 4.22 2.46
C ALA A 269 -1.52 4.55 1.73
N PHE A 270 -0.41 4.09 2.30
CA PHE A 270 0.93 4.22 1.74
C PHE A 270 1.48 2.83 1.43
N PHE A 271 1.89 2.63 0.20
CA PHE A 271 2.44 1.38 -0.33
C PHE A 271 3.90 1.59 -0.68
N MET A 272 4.78 0.73 -0.19
CA MET A 272 6.19 0.73 -0.53
C MET A 272 6.56 -0.56 -1.28
N ALA A 273 7.15 -0.40 -2.44
CA ALA A 273 7.74 -1.47 -3.22
C ALA A 273 9.23 -1.21 -3.47
N ALA A 274 9.94 -2.20 -4.00
CA ALA A 274 11.27 -1.95 -4.57
C ALA A 274 11.19 -0.95 -5.73
N GLN A 275 12.33 -0.42 -6.16
CA GLN A 275 12.46 0.41 -7.35
C GLN A 275 11.83 -0.30 -8.57
N LEU A 276 11.25 0.45 -9.50
CA LEU A 276 10.52 -0.11 -10.64
C LEU A 276 11.41 -0.97 -11.56
N ASP A 277 12.69 -0.66 -11.65
CA ASP A 277 13.68 -1.42 -12.43
C ASP A 277 14.28 -2.60 -11.66
N ALA A 278 13.99 -2.73 -10.36
CA ALA A 278 14.51 -3.81 -9.55
C ALA A 278 13.84 -5.16 -9.86
N THR A 279 14.62 -6.21 -9.63
CA THR A 279 14.12 -7.59 -9.53
C THR A 279 14.11 -7.99 -8.06
N VAL A 280 13.00 -8.51 -7.57
CA VAL A 280 12.87 -8.96 -6.18
C VAL A 280 13.84 -10.11 -5.93
N PRO A 281 14.74 -10.01 -4.93
CA PRO A 281 15.66 -11.09 -4.59
C PRO A 281 14.89 -12.24 -3.92
N LEU A 282 15.16 -13.47 -4.34
CA LEU A 282 14.78 -14.64 -3.56
C LEU A 282 15.84 -14.87 -2.49
N LEU A 283 15.46 -14.68 -1.22
CA LEU A 283 16.39 -14.79 -0.11
C LEU A 283 16.74 -16.25 0.19
N ASN A 284 18.00 -16.49 0.49
CA ASN A 284 18.45 -17.80 0.92
C ASN A 284 18.23 -17.95 2.45
N LEU A 285 17.04 -18.44 2.80
CA LEU A 285 16.66 -18.61 4.20
C LEU A 285 17.46 -19.72 4.88
N PRO A 286 17.80 -19.59 6.18
CA PRO A 286 18.32 -20.70 6.97
C PRO A 286 17.40 -21.91 6.93
N GLU A 287 17.96 -23.11 7.04
CA GLU A 287 17.24 -24.38 6.89
C GLU A 287 15.95 -24.45 7.74
N ALA A 288 16.00 -23.98 8.99
CA ALA A 288 14.85 -23.98 9.87
C ALA A 288 13.68 -23.10 9.34
N LEU A 289 13.98 -21.94 8.75
CA LEU A 289 12.97 -21.05 8.16
C LEU A 289 12.51 -21.58 6.79
N ALA A 290 13.46 -22.09 6.00
CA ALA A 290 13.17 -22.66 4.69
C ALA A 290 12.23 -23.88 4.77
N ALA A 291 12.37 -24.71 5.81
CA ALA A 291 11.48 -25.86 6.05
C ALA A 291 10.02 -25.45 6.32
N GLU A 292 9.79 -24.22 6.77
CA GLU A 292 8.47 -23.68 7.07
C GLU A 292 7.90 -22.83 5.92
N ALA A 293 8.72 -22.47 4.95
CA ALA A 293 8.32 -21.71 3.76
C ALA A 293 7.48 -22.59 2.82
N LYS A 294 6.28 -22.10 2.44
CA LYS A 294 5.31 -22.87 1.64
C LYS A 294 5.32 -22.49 0.15
N GLY A 295 6.26 -21.64 -0.26
CA GLY A 295 6.22 -20.96 -1.55
C GLY A 295 5.25 -19.77 -1.54
N PRO A 296 5.46 -18.77 -2.43
CA PRO A 296 4.53 -17.65 -2.57
C PRO A 296 3.18 -18.16 -3.11
N ALA A 297 2.10 -17.52 -2.70
CA ALA A 297 0.78 -17.83 -3.25
C ALA A 297 0.76 -17.57 -4.77
N SER A 298 0.24 -18.49 -5.54
CA SER A 298 0.12 -18.39 -7.00
C SER A 298 -1.34 -18.24 -7.40
N ASP A 299 -1.63 -17.21 -8.20
CA ASP A 299 -2.92 -17.05 -8.89
C ASP A 299 -2.64 -17.05 -10.41
N PRO A 300 -3.06 -18.12 -11.15
CA PRO A 300 -2.87 -18.18 -12.59
C PRO A 300 -3.50 -17.00 -13.36
N ASN A 301 -4.56 -16.38 -12.81
CA ASN A 301 -5.22 -15.23 -13.41
C ASN A 301 -4.54 -13.90 -13.03
N ASN A 302 -3.60 -13.92 -12.08
CA ASN A 302 -2.84 -12.76 -11.64
C ASN A 302 -1.40 -13.18 -11.30
N PRO A 303 -0.59 -13.61 -12.28
CA PRO A 303 0.77 -14.07 -12.04
C PRO A 303 1.60 -12.96 -11.39
N LEU A 304 2.40 -13.32 -10.41
CA LEU A 304 3.34 -12.42 -9.74
C LEU A 304 4.69 -12.47 -10.48
N PHE A 305 5.21 -11.31 -10.89
CA PHE A 305 6.50 -11.20 -11.55
C PHE A 305 7.59 -10.78 -10.56
N TYR A 306 8.81 -11.26 -10.77
CA TYR A 306 9.98 -10.81 -10.00
C TYR A 306 10.40 -9.38 -10.39
N GLN A 307 10.13 -8.94 -11.63
CA GLN A 307 10.36 -7.57 -12.06
C GLN A 307 9.26 -6.65 -11.54
N VAL A 308 9.67 -5.66 -10.72
CA VAL A 308 8.76 -4.83 -9.93
C VAL A 308 7.87 -3.95 -10.81
N GLY A 309 8.45 -3.25 -11.79
CA GLY A 309 7.69 -2.35 -12.67
C GLY A 309 6.63 -3.06 -13.49
N GLU A 310 6.87 -4.32 -13.90
CA GLU A 310 5.88 -5.14 -14.60
C GLU A 310 4.69 -5.48 -13.69
N ASN A 311 4.94 -5.82 -12.42
CA ASN A 311 3.88 -6.07 -11.46
C ASN A 311 3.05 -4.82 -11.19
N VAL A 312 3.71 -3.68 -10.99
CA VAL A 312 3.02 -2.41 -10.72
C VAL A 312 2.17 -2.02 -11.94
N LEU A 313 2.75 -2.03 -13.15
CA LEU A 313 2.01 -1.67 -14.37
C LEU A 313 0.80 -2.60 -14.59
N LYS A 314 1.00 -3.92 -14.48
CA LYS A 314 -0.08 -4.92 -14.58
C LYS A 314 -1.24 -4.58 -13.63
N GLY A 315 -0.93 -4.30 -12.37
CA GLY A 315 -1.92 -3.93 -11.37
C GLY A 315 -2.67 -2.64 -11.73
N ARG A 316 -1.95 -1.61 -12.16
CA ARG A 316 -2.55 -0.31 -12.54
C ARG A 316 -3.45 -0.42 -13.77
N LEU A 317 -3.04 -1.15 -14.79
CA LEU A 317 -3.84 -1.38 -16.00
C LEU A 317 -5.16 -2.10 -15.71
N ARG A 318 -5.17 -3.01 -14.74
CA ARG A 318 -6.36 -3.78 -14.35
C ARG A 318 -7.32 -2.97 -13.48
N SER A 319 -6.79 -2.15 -12.57
CA SER A 319 -7.60 -1.36 -11.64
C SER A 319 -8.16 -0.08 -12.25
N HIS A 320 -7.51 0.46 -13.29
CA HIS A 320 -7.90 1.71 -13.98
C HIS A 320 -8.02 1.50 -15.50
N PRO A 321 -9.08 0.82 -15.96
CA PRO A 321 -9.25 0.50 -17.39
C PRO A 321 -9.45 1.74 -18.27
N ASP A 322 -9.94 2.85 -17.75
CA ASP A 322 -10.08 4.13 -18.44
C ASP A 322 -8.71 4.75 -18.78
N VAL A 323 -7.77 4.77 -17.83
CA VAL A 323 -6.38 5.19 -18.06
C VAL A 323 -5.70 4.23 -19.05
N ALA A 324 -5.90 2.92 -18.86
CA ALA A 324 -5.36 1.90 -19.75
C ALA A 324 -5.82 2.10 -21.19
N GLN A 325 -7.11 2.34 -21.40
CA GLN A 325 -7.68 2.60 -22.72
C GLN A 325 -7.14 3.88 -23.35
N GLN A 326 -6.99 4.95 -22.57
CA GLN A 326 -6.57 6.25 -23.10
C GLN A 326 -5.07 6.30 -23.43
N HIS A 327 -4.21 5.70 -22.60
CA HIS A 327 -2.75 5.91 -22.70
C HIS A 327 -1.97 4.65 -23.06
N TYR A 328 -2.56 3.45 -22.90
CA TYR A 328 -1.87 2.17 -23.08
C TYR A 328 -2.56 1.25 -24.09
N ALA A 329 -3.43 1.77 -24.94
CA ALA A 329 -4.21 0.99 -25.92
C ALA A 329 -3.36 0.16 -26.90
N THR A 330 -2.11 0.57 -27.14
CA THR A 330 -1.16 -0.13 -28.02
C THR A 330 -0.41 -1.27 -27.33
N LEU A 331 -0.41 -1.34 -26.00
CA LEU A 331 0.17 -2.47 -25.30
C LEU A 331 -0.69 -3.70 -25.58
N LYS A 332 -0.07 -4.71 -26.19
CA LYS A 332 -0.69 -6.06 -26.25
C LYS A 332 -1.04 -6.44 -24.81
N LYS A 333 -2.29 -6.91 -24.60
CA LYS A 333 -2.79 -7.32 -23.26
C LYS A 333 -1.68 -8.08 -22.55
N ILE A 334 -1.15 -7.48 -21.50
CA ILE A 334 -0.34 -8.18 -20.51
C ILE A 334 -1.36 -9.04 -19.76
N ALA A 335 -1.48 -10.28 -20.23
CA ALA A 335 -2.49 -11.24 -19.75
C ALA A 335 -2.21 -11.62 -18.30
#